data_5bc063d8fd5f55db188f04d0590ef6f7
#
_entry.id   5bc063d8fd5f55db188f04d0590ef6f7
#
_cell.length_a   1.000
_cell.length_b   1.000
_cell.length_c   1.000
_cell.angle_alpha   90.00
_cell.angle_beta   90.00
_cell.angle_gamma   90.00
#
_symmetry.space_group_name_H-M   'P 1'
#
loop_
_entity.id
_entity.type
_entity.pdbx_description
1 polymer ?
#
loop_
_entity_poly.entity_id
_entity_poly.type
_entity_poly.pdbx_seq_one_letter_code
_entity_poly.pdbx_strand_id
1 'polypeptide(L)'
;MQLNVNDAQAIEVSELTFGGEFNETLVHQAVVAYMAGGRQGSKQQKTRSDVRGGGKRPWRQKGTGRARAGTIRSPIWRGGGTTFAARPQDHTKKLNKKMYRAALRSILAELVRTDRLVVVQDFAVESPKTKDLLGKLNNMSLTDVLIVSEAVDQNLYLAARNLPHVDVRDVQGSDPVSLIAYDKVLITVSAVKKFEELLG
;
A
#
# COMPACT_ATOMS: atom_id res chain seq x y z
N MET A 1 3.01 -26.81 -11.68
CA MET A 1 1.62 -26.33 -11.82
C MET A 1 1.46 -25.67 -13.18
N GLN A 2 0.29 -25.80 -13.84
CA GLN A 2 0.04 -25.15 -15.13
C GLN A 2 -0.92 -23.98 -14.94
N LEU A 3 -0.61 -22.82 -15.55
CA LEU A 3 -1.50 -21.67 -15.64
C LEU A 3 -2.00 -21.50 -17.07
N ASN A 4 -3.30 -21.31 -17.22
CA ASN A 4 -3.90 -21.01 -18.50
C ASN A 4 -3.56 -19.58 -18.93
N VAL A 5 -3.11 -19.41 -20.17
CA VAL A 5 -2.86 -18.10 -20.77
C VAL A 5 -3.97 -17.78 -21.73
N ASN A 6 -4.55 -16.58 -21.61
CA ASN A 6 -5.57 -16.14 -22.57
C ASN A 6 -4.95 -16.04 -23.97
N ASP A 7 -5.61 -16.66 -24.94
CA ASP A 7 -5.21 -16.70 -26.35
C ASP A 7 -3.86 -17.40 -26.65
N ALA A 8 -3.32 -18.19 -25.69
CA ALA A 8 -2.07 -18.92 -25.87
C ALA A 8 -2.05 -20.29 -25.15
N GLN A 9 -0.97 -21.04 -25.33
CA GLN A 9 -0.77 -22.29 -24.62
C GLN A 9 -0.51 -22.07 -23.13
N ALA A 10 -1.00 -23.01 -22.29
CA ALA A 10 -0.72 -23.00 -20.86
C ALA A 10 0.79 -23.00 -20.58
N ILE A 11 1.21 -22.26 -19.57
CA ILE A 11 2.61 -22.20 -19.14
C ILE A 11 2.82 -23.03 -17.88
N GLU A 12 3.98 -23.67 -17.79
CA GLU A 12 4.41 -24.32 -16.54
C GLU A 12 5.01 -23.30 -15.60
N VAL A 13 4.54 -23.29 -14.36
CA VAL A 13 4.99 -22.38 -13.31
C VAL A 13 5.33 -23.13 -12.02
N SER A 14 6.19 -22.50 -11.21
CA SER A 14 6.63 -23.04 -9.94
C SER A 14 5.45 -23.19 -8.96
N GLU A 15 5.27 -24.38 -8.42
CA GLU A 15 4.28 -24.64 -7.38
C GLU A 15 4.62 -23.92 -6.07
N LEU A 16 5.90 -23.63 -5.82
CA LEU A 16 6.34 -22.86 -4.66
C LEU A 16 5.80 -21.43 -4.68
N THR A 17 5.67 -20.82 -5.86
CA THR A 17 5.25 -19.42 -6.00
C THR A 17 3.74 -19.28 -6.15
N PHE A 18 3.08 -20.16 -6.88
CA PHE A 18 1.67 -20.03 -7.25
C PHE A 18 0.76 -21.12 -6.66
N GLY A 19 1.31 -22.18 -6.04
CA GLY A 19 0.55 -23.32 -5.50
C GLY A 19 0.53 -23.39 -3.97
N GLY A 20 1.10 -22.40 -3.27
CA GLY A 20 1.20 -22.42 -1.82
C GLY A 20 -0.15 -22.27 -1.08
N GLU A 21 -0.18 -22.69 0.18
CA GLU A 21 -1.34 -22.49 1.05
C GLU A 21 -1.54 -21.00 1.40
N PHE A 22 -2.80 -20.58 1.51
CA PHE A 22 -3.12 -19.20 1.91
C PHE A 22 -2.92 -18.99 3.41
N ASN A 23 -2.07 -18.02 3.74
CA ASN A 23 -1.79 -17.61 5.13
C ASN A 23 -2.30 -16.19 5.38
N GLU A 24 -3.55 -16.07 5.81
CA GLU A 24 -4.23 -14.80 6.06
C GLU A 24 -3.48 -13.91 7.07
N THR A 25 -2.98 -14.49 8.16
CA THR A 25 -2.29 -13.72 9.21
C THR A 25 -1.01 -13.07 8.70
N LEU A 26 -0.25 -13.79 7.89
CA LEU A 26 0.98 -13.27 7.28
C LEU A 26 0.69 -12.19 6.24
N VAL A 27 -0.32 -12.40 5.41
CA VAL A 27 -0.77 -11.41 4.41
C VAL A 27 -1.26 -10.14 5.11
N HIS A 28 -2.11 -10.27 6.13
CA HIS A 28 -2.57 -9.13 6.93
C HIS A 28 -1.40 -8.35 7.56
N GLN A 29 -0.41 -9.04 8.11
CA GLN A 29 0.77 -8.41 8.70
C GLN A 29 1.57 -7.62 7.64
N ALA A 30 1.73 -8.17 6.43
CA ALA A 30 2.40 -7.49 5.32
C ALA A 30 1.65 -6.24 4.86
N VAL A 31 0.33 -6.33 4.71
CA VAL A 31 -0.55 -5.20 4.36
C VAL A 31 -0.47 -4.10 5.40
N VAL A 32 -0.61 -4.43 6.69
CA VAL A 32 -0.53 -3.45 7.78
C VAL A 32 0.84 -2.79 7.86
N ALA A 33 1.93 -3.54 7.65
CA ALA A 33 3.28 -3.00 7.63
C ALA A 33 3.48 -2.00 6.47
N TYR A 34 3.02 -2.36 5.27
CA TYR A 34 3.07 -1.51 4.09
C TYR A 34 2.27 -0.21 4.27
N MET A 35 1.01 -0.31 4.68
CA MET A 35 0.14 0.85 4.92
C MET A 35 0.66 1.75 6.05
N ALA A 36 1.27 1.18 7.09
CA ALA A 36 1.87 1.94 8.17
C ALA A 36 3.10 2.74 7.70
N GLY A 37 3.92 2.16 6.80
CA GLY A 37 5.07 2.84 6.20
C GLY A 37 4.70 4.05 5.33
N GLY A 38 3.52 4.04 4.71
CA GLY A 38 3.01 5.18 3.92
C GLY A 38 2.54 6.38 4.74
N ARG A 39 2.42 6.25 6.08
CA ARG A 39 1.97 7.34 6.94
C ARG A 39 3.09 8.33 7.21
N GLN A 40 2.92 9.58 6.82
CA GLN A 40 3.91 10.64 7.01
C GLN A 40 4.20 10.97 8.49
N GLY A 41 3.22 10.81 9.39
CA GLY A 41 3.39 10.99 10.82
C GLY A 41 3.75 12.40 11.28
N SER A 42 3.48 13.44 10.49
CA SER A 42 3.89 14.83 10.74
C SER A 42 3.02 15.59 11.76
N LYS A 43 1.97 14.97 12.28
CA LYS A 43 1.05 15.60 13.24
C LYS A 43 1.78 16.05 14.50
N GLN A 44 1.65 17.34 14.85
CA GLN A 44 2.24 17.93 16.05
C GLN A 44 1.26 18.85 16.76
N GLN A 45 1.30 18.83 18.09
CA GLN A 45 0.62 19.76 18.97
C GLN A 45 1.64 20.36 19.95
N LYS A 46 1.36 21.58 20.42
CA LYS A 46 2.24 22.23 21.39
C LYS A 46 1.98 21.73 22.80
N THR A 47 3.00 21.21 23.45
CA THR A 47 3.02 20.94 24.89
C THR A 47 3.10 22.25 25.67
N ARG A 48 2.93 22.22 26.98
CA ARG A 48 3.13 23.39 27.84
C ARG A 48 4.52 24.00 27.70
N SER A 49 5.52 23.23 27.30
CA SER A 49 6.88 23.73 27.10
C SER A 49 7.05 24.50 25.79
N ASP A 50 6.29 24.11 24.75
CA ASP A 50 6.37 24.69 23.41
C ASP A 50 5.50 25.96 23.27
N VAL A 51 4.52 26.14 24.14
CA VAL A 51 3.67 27.34 24.13
C VAL A 51 4.48 28.56 24.60
N ARG A 52 4.38 29.67 23.86
CA ARG A 52 5.05 30.93 24.24
C ARG A 52 4.44 31.50 25.53
N GLY A 53 5.27 32.10 26.38
CA GLY A 53 4.87 32.72 27.64
C GLY A 53 5.29 31.88 28.86
N GLY A 54 4.74 32.17 30.04
CA GLY A 54 5.11 31.53 31.31
C GLY A 54 6.42 32.08 31.88
N GLY A 55 7.21 31.26 32.57
CA GLY A 55 8.42 31.70 33.26
C GLY A 55 8.17 32.38 34.63
N LYS A 56 7.09 33.12 34.76
CA LYS A 56 6.67 33.73 36.01
C LYS A 56 5.36 33.10 36.52
N ARG A 57 5.28 32.90 37.84
CA ARG A 57 4.07 32.42 38.48
C ARG A 57 2.97 33.48 38.39
N PRO A 58 1.70 33.17 38.03
CA PRO A 58 0.61 34.14 37.87
C PRO A 58 0.33 34.89 39.17
N TRP A 59 0.40 34.21 40.33
CA TRP A 59 0.26 34.76 41.66
C TRP A 59 0.98 33.96 42.73
N ARG A 60 1.13 34.50 43.93
CA ARG A 60 1.78 33.83 45.06
C ARG A 60 1.05 32.58 45.52
N GLN A 61 1.76 31.66 46.18
CA GLN A 61 1.28 30.33 46.56
C GLN A 61 0.08 30.33 47.53
N LYS A 62 0.00 31.31 48.43
CA LYS A 62 -1.03 31.44 49.46
C LYS A 62 -1.48 32.89 49.58
N GLY A 63 -2.65 33.14 50.22
CA GLY A 63 -3.11 34.48 50.54
C GLY A 63 -3.78 35.25 49.41
N THR A 64 -4.26 34.57 48.32
CA THR A 64 -4.98 35.19 47.20
C THR A 64 -6.42 34.72 47.07
N GLY A 65 -6.85 33.72 47.86
CA GLY A 65 -8.18 33.11 47.73
C GLY A 65 -8.42 32.35 46.41
N ARG A 66 -7.43 32.30 45.51
CA ARG A 66 -7.51 31.64 44.22
C ARG A 66 -6.90 30.26 44.26
N ALA A 67 -7.30 29.38 43.29
CA ALA A 67 -6.65 28.10 43.10
C ALA A 67 -5.16 28.30 42.80
N ARG A 68 -4.32 27.40 43.27
CA ARG A 68 -2.86 27.45 43.04
C ARG A 68 -2.55 27.26 41.57
N ALA A 69 -1.72 28.14 41.00
CA ALA A 69 -1.27 28.06 39.63
C ALA A 69 0.24 28.28 39.55
N GLY A 70 0.94 27.36 38.84
CA GLY A 70 2.39 27.45 38.61
C GLY A 70 2.77 28.16 37.31
N THR A 71 1.89 28.10 36.30
CA THR A 71 2.14 28.69 34.98
C THR A 71 0.83 28.93 34.25
N ILE A 72 0.78 29.96 33.43
CA ILE A 72 -0.33 30.23 32.49
C ILE A 72 -0.39 29.28 31.30
N ARG A 73 0.68 28.50 31.07
CA ARG A 73 0.79 27.51 29.98
C ARG A 73 0.20 26.15 30.34
N SER A 74 -0.34 25.99 31.56
CA SER A 74 -0.94 24.72 31.98
C SER A 74 -2.06 24.29 31.03
N PRO A 75 -2.27 23.00 30.79
CA PRO A 75 -3.35 22.49 29.93
C PRO A 75 -4.76 22.91 30.38
N ILE A 76 -4.96 23.20 31.63
CA ILE A 76 -6.25 23.66 32.19
C ILE A 76 -6.54 25.14 31.87
N TRP A 77 -5.57 25.87 31.35
CA TRP A 77 -5.73 27.28 30.99
C TRP A 77 -6.08 27.41 29.50
N ARG A 78 -6.96 28.37 29.20
CA ARG A 78 -7.22 28.75 27.80
C ARG A 78 -5.94 29.26 27.17
N GLY A 79 -5.55 28.66 26.01
CA GLY A 79 -4.28 28.95 25.36
C GLY A 79 -3.07 28.26 25.99
N GLY A 80 -3.25 27.40 26.96
CA GLY A 80 -2.19 26.50 27.46
C GLY A 80 -1.86 25.39 26.53
N GLY A 81 -0.83 24.60 26.86
CA GLY A 81 -0.41 23.45 26.06
C GLY A 81 -1.35 22.25 26.19
N THR A 82 -1.31 21.35 25.22
CA THR A 82 -2.01 20.07 25.28
C THR A 82 -1.33 19.14 26.28
N THR A 83 -2.09 18.43 27.12
CA THR A 83 -1.56 17.54 28.17
C THR A 83 -0.73 16.41 27.57
N PHE A 84 -1.31 15.67 26.63
CA PHE A 84 -0.67 14.58 25.87
C PHE A 84 -0.58 15.01 24.41
N ALA A 85 0.30 15.96 24.14
CA ALA A 85 0.47 16.51 22.80
C ALA A 85 1.00 15.47 21.85
N ALA A 86 0.34 15.33 20.69
CA ALA A 86 0.88 14.50 19.61
C ALA A 86 2.24 15.06 19.15
N ARG A 87 3.19 14.20 18.86
CA ARG A 87 4.50 14.52 18.29
C ARG A 87 4.66 13.81 16.95
N PRO A 88 5.48 14.34 16.03
CA PRO A 88 5.85 13.61 14.84
C PRO A 88 6.38 12.22 15.21
N GLN A 89 5.88 11.21 14.52
CA GLN A 89 6.15 9.81 14.83
C GLN A 89 6.37 9.03 13.55
N ASP A 90 7.40 8.21 13.53
CA ASP A 90 7.58 7.20 12.50
C ASP A 90 6.62 6.02 12.77
N HIS A 91 5.82 5.69 11.77
CA HIS A 91 4.87 4.57 11.82
C HIS A 91 5.39 3.31 11.14
N THR A 92 6.59 3.34 10.58
CA THR A 92 7.19 2.23 9.86
C THR A 92 7.27 0.97 10.73
N LYS A 93 6.79 -0.14 10.21
CA LYS A 93 6.88 -1.46 10.85
C LYS A 93 7.81 -2.34 10.04
N LYS A 94 8.89 -2.81 10.66
CA LYS A 94 9.83 -3.73 10.03
C LYS A 94 9.18 -5.09 9.82
N LEU A 95 9.29 -5.62 8.60
CA LEU A 95 8.95 -7.00 8.25
C LEU A 95 10.21 -7.71 7.74
N ASN A 96 10.39 -9.00 8.10
CA ASN A 96 11.52 -9.78 7.61
C ASN A 96 11.36 -10.07 6.11
N LYS A 97 12.44 -10.01 5.33
CA LYS A 97 12.40 -10.26 3.87
C LYS A 97 11.77 -11.61 3.50
N LYS A 98 12.08 -12.68 4.27
CA LYS A 98 11.48 -14.01 4.05
C LYS A 98 9.97 -14.01 4.29
N MET A 99 9.49 -13.29 5.31
CA MET A 99 8.06 -13.17 5.59
C MET A 99 7.34 -12.38 4.49
N TYR A 100 7.94 -11.29 4.01
CA TYR A 100 7.39 -10.49 2.91
C TYR A 100 7.26 -11.31 1.63
N ARG A 101 8.31 -12.06 1.24
CA ARG A 101 8.26 -12.95 0.08
C ARG A 101 7.20 -14.05 0.23
N ALA A 102 7.12 -14.66 1.42
CA ALA A 102 6.10 -15.67 1.71
C ALA A 102 4.67 -15.09 1.65
N ALA A 103 4.47 -13.83 2.10
CA ALA A 103 3.19 -13.14 1.96
C ALA A 103 2.82 -12.94 0.49
N LEU A 104 3.75 -12.48 -0.36
CA LEU A 104 3.50 -12.33 -1.81
C LEU A 104 3.17 -13.66 -2.48
N ARG A 105 3.88 -14.76 -2.17
CA ARG A 105 3.54 -16.10 -2.67
C ARG A 105 2.12 -16.50 -2.26
N SER A 106 1.78 -16.30 -1.00
CA SER A 106 0.44 -16.60 -0.47
C SER A 106 -0.66 -15.80 -1.19
N ILE A 107 -0.41 -14.52 -1.52
CA ILE A 107 -1.35 -13.68 -2.29
C ILE A 107 -1.48 -14.21 -3.72
N LEU A 108 -0.37 -14.49 -4.41
CA LEU A 108 -0.39 -14.99 -5.79
C LEU A 108 -1.10 -16.34 -5.88
N ALA A 109 -0.83 -17.27 -4.96
CA ALA A 109 -1.52 -18.55 -4.88
C ALA A 109 -3.03 -18.39 -4.68
N GLU A 110 -3.45 -17.45 -3.84
CA GLU A 110 -4.86 -17.17 -3.60
C GLU A 110 -5.54 -16.52 -4.81
N LEU A 111 -4.86 -15.62 -5.52
CA LEU A 111 -5.36 -15.04 -6.77
C LEU A 111 -5.60 -16.12 -7.85
N VAL A 112 -4.73 -17.12 -7.92
CA VAL A 112 -4.94 -18.28 -8.81
C VAL A 112 -6.12 -19.12 -8.34
N ARG A 113 -6.20 -19.46 -7.05
CA ARG A 113 -7.26 -20.29 -6.47
C ARG A 113 -8.66 -19.68 -6.64
N THR A 114 -8.74 -18.35 -6.63
CA THR A 114 -10.01 -17.60 -6.75
C THR A 114 -10.30 -17.14 -8.19
N ASP A 115 -9.55 -17.60 -9.19
CA ASP A 115 -9.68 -17.20 -10.59
C ASP A 115 -9.61 -15.67 -10.81
N ARG A 116 -8.84 -14.98 -9.96
CA ARG A 116 -8.62 -13.53 -10.09
C ARG A 116 -7.37 -13.19 -10.89
N LEU A 117 -6.49 -14.15 -11.12
CA LEU A 117 -5.28 -13.99 -11.93
C LEU A 117 -5.56 -14.31 -13.40
N VAL A 118 -5.39 -13.32 -14.26
CA VAL A 118 -5.54 -13.45 -15.72
C VAL A 118 -4.16 -13.34 -16.36
N VAL A 119 -3.69 -14.41 -16.99
CA VAL A 119 -2.38 -14.42 -17.63
C VAL A 119 -2.55 -14.15 -19.13
N VAL A 120 -1.73 -13.25 -19.68
CA VAL A 120 -1.69 -12.91 -21.10
C VAL A 120 -0.26 -13.02 -21.63
N GLN A 121 -0.10 -13.30 -22.92
CA GLN A 121 1.21 -13.39 -23.55
C GLN A 121 1.96 -12.06 -23.44
N ASP A 122 1.32 -10.99 -23.88
CA ASP A 122 1.80 -9.61 -23.80
C ASP A 122 0.62 -8.64 -23.74
N PHE A 123 0.83 -7.47 -23.16
CA PHE A 123 -0.19 -6.43 -23.05
C PHE A 123 0.42 -5.05 -23.29
N ALA A 124 0.29 -4.57 -24.53
CA ALA A 124 0.78 -3.26 -24.95
C ALA A 124 -0.34 -2.41 -25.55
N VAL A 125 -0.19 -1.09 -25.51
CA VAL A 125 -1.12 -0.11 -26.12
C VAL A 125 -0.32 0.75 -27.08
N GLU A 126 -0.77 0.84 -28.35
CA GLU A 126 -0.05 1.58 -29.39
C GLU A 126 -0.04 3.10 -29.15
N SER A 127 -1.12 3.63 -28.57
CA SER A 127 -1.27 5.06 -28.29
C SER A 127 -1.56 5.33 -26.81
N PRO A 128 -1.15 6.49 -26.24
CA PRO A 128 -1.39 6.83 -24.85
C PRO A 128 -2.85 7.29 -24.59
N LYS A 129 -3.82 6.72 -25.33
CA LYS A 129 -5.23 7.08 -25.23
C LYS A 129 -5.98 6.12 -24.30
N THR A 130 -6.68 6.67 -23.32
CA THR A 130 -7.53 5.90 -22.39
C THR A 130 -8.63 5.11 -23.10
N LYS A 131 -9.16 5.61 -24.21
CA LYS A 131 -10.20 4.95 -25.01
C LYS A 131 -9.71 3.60 -25.56
N ASP A 132 -8.48 3.56 -26.07
CA ASP A 132 -7.90 2.34 -26.67
C ASP A 132 -7.65 1.28 -25.60
N LEU A 133 -7.17 1.70 -24.43
CA LEU A 133 -7.00 0.82 -23.26
C LEU A 133 -8.36 0.28 -22.78
N LEU A 134 -9.36 1.14 -22.61
CA LEU A 134 -10.70 0.72 -22.20
C LEU A 134 -11.34 -0.25 -23.20
N GLY A 135 -11.15 -0.02 -24.51
CA GLY A 135 -11.62 -0.96 -25.54
C GLY A 135 -11.03 -2.36 -25.37
N LYS A 136 -9.71 -2.45 -25.11
CA LYS A 136 -9.01 -3.73 -24.86
C LYS A 136 -9.51 -4.41 -23.57
N LEU A 137 -9.64 -3.65 -22.46
CA LEU A 137 -10.12 -4.19 -21.18
C LEU A 137 -11.58 -4.65 -21.25
N ASN A 138 -12.45 -3.91 -21.95
CA ASN A 138 -13.86 -4.29 -22.15
C ASN A 138 -13.99 -5.58 -22.96
N ASN A 139 -13.14 -5.79 -23.98
CA ASN A 139 -13.13 -7.04 -24.74
C ASN A 139 -12.79 -8.26 -23.87
N MET A 140 -11.98 -8.03 -22.81
CA MET A 140 -11.61 -9.06 -21.82
C MET A 140 -12.57 -9.09 -20.61
N SER A 141 -13.63 -8.27 -20.60
CA SER A 141 -14.59 -8.12 -19.48
C SER A 141 -13.92 -7.72 -18.16
N LEU A 142 -12.87 -6.90 -18.22
CA LEU A 142 -12.12 -6.41 -17.08
C LEU A 142 -12.51 -4.96 -16.79
N THR A 143 -13.10 -4.70 -15.61
CA THR A 143 -13.55 -3.36 -15.18
C THR A 143 -12.67 -2.79 -14.07
N ASP A 144 -12.22 -3.62 -13.13
CA ASP A 144 -11.37 -3.26 -12.00
C ASP A 144 -10.14 -4.17 -12.01
N VAL A 145 -9.00 -3.64 -12.49
CA VAL A 145 -7.84 -4.47 -12.84
C VAL A 145 -6.51 -3.81 -12.52
N LEU A 146 -5.64 -4.60 -11.90
CA LEU A 146 -4.20 -4.30 -11.82
C LEU A 146 -3.48 -4.98 -12.99
N ILE A 147 -2.79 -4.20 -13.80
CA ILE A 147 -1.95 -4.71 -14.90
C ILE A 147 -0.51 -4.80 -14.41
N VAL A 148 0.06 -6.00 -14.45
CA VAL A 148 1.46 -6.25 -14.05
C VAL A 148 2.26 -6.72 -15.26
N SER A 149 3.28 -5.93 -15.61
CA SER A 149 4.22 -6.24 -16.68
C SER A 149 5.65 -6.34 -16.17
N GLU A 150 6.55 -6.93 -16.93
CA GLU A 150 7.97 -6.96 -16.57
C GLU A 150 8.59 -5.57 -16.54
N ALA A 151 8.27 -4.75 -17.54
CA ALA A 151 8.60 -3.33 -17.64
C ALA A 151 7.35 -2.57 -18.08
N VAL A 152 7.07 -1.45 -17.41
CA VAL A 152 5.90 -0.64 -17.74
C VAL A 152 6.17 0.20 -18.98
N ASP A 153 5.39 -0.02 -20.04
CA ASP A 153 5.44 0.82 -21.23
C ASP A 153 4.86 2.22 -20.92
N GLN A 154 5.52 3.26 -21.47
CA GLN A 154 5.12 4.64 -21.27
C GLN A 154 3.70 4.91 -21.79
N ASN A 155 3.32 4.36 -22.94
CA ASN A 155 1.99 4.54 -23.51
C ASN A 155 0.92 3.90 -22.63
N LEU A 156 1.18 2.71 -22.12
CA LEU A 156 0.29 1.99 -21.21
C LEU A 156 0.09 2.78 -19.91
N TYR A 157 1.17 3.27 -19.30
CA TYR A 157 1.10 4.08 -18.09
C TYR A 157 0.27 5.36 -18.30
N LEU A 158 0.51 6.10 -19.39
CA LEU A 158 -0.22 7.34 -19.69
C LEU A 158 -1.70 7.07 -19.98
N ALA A 159 -2.03 5.94 -20.62
CA ALA A 159 -3.42 5.55 -20.90
C ALA A 159 -4.17 5.15 -19.62
N ALA A 160 -3.49 4.50 -18.66
CA ALA A 160 -4.11 3.99 -17.42
C ALA A 160 -4.25 5.04 -16.32
N ARG A 161 -3.30 5.97 -16.15
CA ARG A 161 -3.21 6.86 -14.97
C ARG A 161 -4.45 7.71 -14.67
N ASN A 162 -5.33 7.93 -15.65
CA ASN A 162 -6.59 8.69 -15.46
C ASN A 162 -7.77 7.80 -15.05
N LEU A 163 -7.59 6.48 -15.07
CA LEU A 163 -8.65 5.52 -14.79
C LEU A 163 -8.57 5.11 -13.31
N PRO A 164 -9.60 5.36 -12.47
CA PRO A 164 -9.55 5.08 -11.04
C PRO A 164 -9.56 3.57 -10.71
N HIS A 165 -10.03 2.74 -11.63
CA HIS A 165 -10.16 1.28 -11.47
C HIS A 165 -9.09 0.50 -12.24
N VAL A 166 -8.06 1.18 -12.75
CA VAL A 166 -6.97 0.55 -13.49
C VAL A 166 -5.64 1.10 -12.97
N ASP A 167 -4.74 0.23 -12.55
CA ASP A 167 -3.36 0.60 -12.23
C ASP A 167 -2.39 -0.27 -13.02
N VAL A 168 -1.21 0.25 -13.29
CA VAL A 168 -0.15 -0.45 -14.04
C VAL A 168 1.11 -0.42 -13.21
N ARG A 169 1.67 -1.60 -12.96
CA ARG A 169 2.90 -1.75 -12.18
C ARG A 169 3.87 -2.72 -12.83
N ASP A 170 5.12 -2.54 -12.52
CA ASP A 170 6.14 -3.55 -12.77
C ASP A 170 6.16 -4.57 -11.62
N VAL A 171 6.86 -5.67 -11.83
CA VAL A 171 6.98 -6.76 -10.85
C VAL A 171 7.61 -6.26 -9.54
N GLN A 172 8.61 -5.35 -9.62
CA GLN A 172 9.29 -4.82 -8.44
C GLN A 172 8.42 -3.83 -7.65
N GLY A 173 7.59 -3.04 -8.35
CA GLY A 173 6.64 -2.10 -7.75
C GLY A 173 5.33 -2.74 -7.30
N SER A 174 5.13 -4.04 -7.56
CA SER A 174 3.94 -4.76 -7.09
C SER A 174 4.01 -4.99 -5.58
N ASP A 175 3.10 -4.38 -4.85
CA ASP A 175 3.00 -4.48 -3.39
C ASP A 175 1.80 -5.33 -2.96
N PRO A 176 1.78 -5.83 -1.70
CA PRO A 176 0.69 -6.67 -1.20
C PRO A 176 -0.69 -6.00 -1.27
N VAL A 177 -0.74 -4.66 -1.13
CA VAL A 177 -2.00 -3.91 -1.12
C VAL A 177 -2.58 -3.85 -2.53
N SER A 178 -1.77 -3.47 -3.53
CA SER A 178 -2.22 -3.38 -4.91
C SER A 178 -2.68 -4.73 -5.48
N LEU A 179 -1.98 -5.84 -5.16
CA LEU A 179 -2.37 -7.17 -5.60
C LEU A 179 -3.74 -7.61 -5.06
N ILE A 180 -4.12 -7.15 -3.86
CA ILE A 180 -5.38 -7.52 -3.22
C ILE A 180 -6.52 -6.56 -3.58
N ALA A 181 -6.21 -5.28 -3.80
CA ALA A 181 -7.19 -4.20 -3.92
C ALA A 181 -8.11 -4.33 -5.14
N TYR A 182 -7.59 -4.82 -6.27
CA TYR A 182 -8.32 -4.94 -7.53
C TYR A 182 -9.05 -6.27 -7.65
N ASP A 183 -10.19 -6.28 -8.33
CA ASP A 183 -10.97 -7.51 -8.56
C ASP A 183 -10.22 -8.55 -9.37
N LYS A 184 -9.46 -8.11 -10.37
CA LYS A 184 -8.63 -8.97 -11.22
C LYS A 184 -7.21 -8.44 -11.31
N VAL A 185 -6.26 -9.35 -11.48
CA VAL A 185 -4.85 -9.03 -11.75
C VAL A 185 -4.51 -9.62 -13.12
N LEU A 186 -4.23 -8.74 -14.08
CA LEU A 186 -3.77 -9.11 -15.41
C LEU A 186 -2.25 -9.11 -15.41
N ILE A 187 -1.64 -10.24 -15.74
CA ILE A 187 -0.20 -10.40 -15.67
C ILE A 187 0.36 -10.93 -17.00
N THR A 188 1.48 -10.40 -17.47
CA THR A 188 2.17 -10.91 -18.64
C THR A 188 3.01 -12.14 -18.31
N VAL A 189 3.23 -13.02 -19.29
CA VAL A 189 4.07 -14.24 -19.13
C VAL A 189 5.49 -13.88 -18.69
N SER A 190 6.06 -12.79 -19.20
CA SER A 190 7.38 -12.31 -18.78
C SER A 190 7.39 -11.89 -17.30
N ALA A 191 6.32 -11.22 -16.83
CA ALA A 191 6.18 -10.84 -15.43
C ALA A 191 5.99 -12.05 -14.50
N VAL A 192 5.27 -13.09 -14.92
CA VAL A 192 5.15 -14.36 -14.17
C VAL A 192 6.53 -14.98 -13.93
N LYS A 193 7.36 -15.11 -14.97
CA LYS A 193 8.72 -15.65 -14.85
C LYS A 193 9.58 -14.81 -13.89
N LYS A 194 9.46 -13.49 -13.97
CA LYS A 194 10.21 -12.59 -13.09
C LYS A 194 9.75 -12.70 -11.63
N PHE A 195 8.46 -12.95 -11.36
CA PHE A 195 7.98 -13.27 -10.00
C PHE A 195 8.59 -14.59 -9.49
N GLU A 196 8.72 -15.61 -10.33
CA GLU A 196 9.38 -16.87 -9.95
C GLU A 196 10.83 -16.66 -9.55
N GLU A 197 11.59 -15.85 -10.28
CA GLU A 197 12.98 -15.52 -9.96
C GLU A 197 13.10 -14.74 -8.62
N LEU A 198 12.20 -13.79 -8.38
CA LEU A 198 12.25 -12.94 -7.18
C LEU A 198 11.77 -13.67 -5.91
N LEU A 199 10.84 -14.58 -6.06
CA LEU A 199 10.17 -15.27 -4.94
C LEU A 199 10.67 -16.69 -4.72
N GLY A 200 11.35 -17.26 -5.67
CA GLY A 200 11.91 -18.62 -5.66
C GLY A 200 12.98 -18.91 -4.63
#